data_e69bb0cb477b55a80281b824b329e34d
#
_entry.id   e69bb0cb477b55a80281b824b329e34d
#
_cell.length_a   1.000
_cell.length_b   1.000
_cell.length_c   1.000
_cell.angle_alpha   90.00
_cell.angle_beta   90.00
_cell.angle_gamma   90.00
#
_symmetry.space_group_name_H-M   'P 1'
#
loop_
_entity.id
_entity.type
_entity.pdbx_description
1 polymer ?
#
loop_
_entity_poly.entity_id
_entity_poly.type
_entity_poly.pdbx_seq_one_letter_code
_entity_poly.pdbx_strand_id
1 'polypeptide(L)'
;TNYLEAVDIFVADIDNMVKILELEAEGQIQLLRLIQVVSLFLTILVVGITMHLMNTNVLAPLRDLLGCASAVRRGDFSRRTHFESEDELGQLAYTFNLMAEDLSKIYSDLENRVREKTIDLKRRNQSLELLYKTTRSLSELPLDNAVYEELLKDIREMAGTGPGSICLGDSGANQAFKLASTRAATFDQTDICNPPNCQGCFEGGKSHAIELLRDGNDTLRVFSTPIKDKEQQYGVLLVEIPEKSALEPWQERLLETVASHIAIALNIARRHSQDRMLALLEERGVIARELHDSLAQSLSYLKIQVSRLDAI
;
A
#
# COMPACT_ATOMS: atom_id res chain seq x y z
N THR A 1 -58.59 -7.55 -116.99
CA THR A 1 -59.13 -8.19 -115.73
C THR A 1 -58.03 -9.10 -115.19
N ASN A 2 -57.22 -9.72 -115.93
CA ASN A 2 -56.14 -10.70 -115.39
C ASN A 2 -54.98 -10.00 -114.64
N TYR A 3 -54.79 -8.69 -114.76
CA TYR A 3 -53.70 -8.02 -114.06
C TYR A 3 -54.01 -7.67 -112.58
N LEU A 4 -55.29 -7.26 -112.33
CA LEU A 4 -55.71 -6.99 -110.95
C LEU A 4 -55.78 -8.26 -110.07
N GLU A 5 -56.19 -9.39 -110.67
CA GLU A 5 -56.24 -10.71 -110.00
C GLU A 5 -54.79 -11.19 -109.65
N ALA A 6 -53.82 -10.95 -110.49
CA ALA A 6 -52.43 -11.31 -110.25
C ALA A 6 -51.76 -10.40 -109.16
N VAL A 7 -52.17 -9.16 -109.09
CA VAL A 7 -51.73 -8.26 -108.06
C VAL A 7 -52.31 -8.61 -106.66
N ASP A 8 -53.60 -9.01 -106.64
CA ASP A 8 -54.23 -9.47 -105.39
C ASP A 8 -53.57 -10.73 -104.81
N ILE A 9 -53.26 -11.71 -105.70
CA ILE A 9 -52.55 -12.90 -105.30
C ILE A 9 -51.12 -12.54 -104.82
N PHE A 10 -50.40 -11.64 -105.45
CA PHE A 10 -49.05 -11.26 -105.09
C PHE A 10 -49.06 -10.49 -103.72
N VAL A 11 -50.07 -9.65 -103.47
CA VAL A 11 -50.25 -8.96 -102.18
C VAL A 11 -50.56 -9.99 -101.08
N ALA A 12 -51.45 -10.96 -101.38
CA ALA A 12 -51.73 -12.04 -100.41
C ALA A 12 -50.52 -12.92 -100.08
N ASP A 13 -49.67 -13.21 -101.07
CA ASP A 13 -48.42 -13.94 -100.82
C ASP A 13 -47.38 -13.12 -99.99
N ILE A 14 -47.28 -11.85 -100.25
CA ILE A 14 -46.45 -10.94 -99.43
C ILE A 14 -46.99 -10.88 -98.02
N ASP A 15 -48.31 -10.67 -97.82
CA ASP A 15 -48.92 -10.66 -96.52
C ASP A 15 -48.70 -11.98 -95.76
N ASN A 16 -48.85 -13.07 -96.43
CA ASN A 16 -48.51 -14.41 -95.85
C ASN A 16 -47.05 -14.50 -95.44
N MET A 17 -46.11 -14.08 -96.30
CA MET A 17 -44.69 -14.09 -95.98
C MET A 17 -44.33 -13.19 -94.86
N VAL A 18 -44.90 -11.94 -94.79
CA VAL A 18 -44.72 -11.01 -93.68
C VAL A 18 -45.29 -11.62 -92.38
N LYS A 19 -46.45 -12.27 -92.47
CA LYS A 19 -47.10 -12.90 -91.30
C LYS A 19 -46.27 -14.08 -90.74
N ILE A 20 -45.62 -14.86 -91.58
CA ILE A 20 -44.74 -15.96 -91.19
C ILE A 20 -43.46 -15.35 -90.51
N LEU A 21 -42.87 -14.31 -91.10
CA LEU A 21 -41.73 -13.61 -90.52
C LEU A 21 -42.05 -12.94 -89.20
N GLU A 22 -43.25 -12.33 -89.07
CA GLU A 22 -43.69 -11.73 -87.78
C GLU A 22 -43.84 -12.81 -86.71
N LEU A 23 -44.50 -13.97 -87.02
CA LEU A 23 -44.66 -15.03 -86.06
C LEU A 23 -43.32 -15.65 -85.64
N GLU A 24 -42.37 -15.78 -86.54
CA GLU A 24 -41.00 -16.26 -86.20
C GLU A 24 -40.25 -15.24 -85.38
N ALA A 25 -40.32 -13.93 -85.68
CA ALA A 25 -39.75 -12.85 -84.94
C ALA A 25 -40.38 -12.71 -83.52
N GLU A 26 -41.74 -12.80 -83.44
CA GLU A 26 -42.41 -12.81 -82.12
C GLU A 26 -41.99 -13.99 -81.27
N GLY A 27 -41.81 -15.19 -81.82
CA GLY A 27 -41.31 -16.33 -81.09
C GLY A 27 -39.91 -16.14 -80.54
N GLN A 28 -38.99 -15.57 -81.36
CA GLN A 28 -37.63 -15.26 -80.93
C GLN A 28 -37.62 -14.14 -79.84
N ILE A 29 -38.47 -13.09 -80.01
CA ILE A 29 -38.59 -12.04 -79.01
C ILE A 29 -39.15 -12.58 -77.69
N GLN A 30 -40.12 -13.50 -77.72
CA GLN A 30 -40.65 -14.11 -76.52
C GLN A 30 -39.57 -14.95 -75.80
N LEU A 31 -38.78 -15.72 -76.56
CA LEU A 31 -37.66 -16.49 -76.02
C LEU A 31 -36.63 -15.59 -75.37
N LEU A 32 -36.22 -14.51 -76.04
CA LEU A 32 -35.32 -13.53 -75.53
C LEU A 32 -35.82 -12.84 -74.27
N ARG A 33 -37.08 -12.47 -74.21
CA ARG A 33 -37.73 -11.92 -72.98
C ARG A 33 -37.73 -12.95 -71.85
N LEU A 34 -38.04 -14.20 -72.10
CA LEU A 34 -37.96 -15.26 -71.12
C LEU A 34 -36.55 -15.42 -70.56
N ILE A 35 -35.55 -15.49 -71.44
CA ILE A 35 -34.12 -15.59 -71.02
C ILE A 35 -33.75 -14.35 -70.21
N GLN A 36 -34.18 -13.17 -70.59
CA GLN A 36 -33.90 -11.93 -69.90
C GLN A 36 -34.51 -11.88 -68.47
N VAL A 37 -35.78 -12.30 -68.33
CA VAL A 37 -36.47 -12.40 -67.02
C VAL A 37 -35.82 -13.45 -66.12
N VAL A 38 -35.51 -14.62 -66.66
CA VAL A 38 -34.81 -15.68 -65.89
C VAL A 38 -33.40 -15.24 -65.46
N SER A 39 -32.66 -14.61 -66.34
CA SER A 39 -31.31 -14.07 -66.06
C SER A 39 -31.40 -12.98 -64.98
N LEU A 40 -32.38 -12.04 -65.06
CA LEU A 40 -32.55 -11.02 -64.04
C LEU A 40 -32.91 -11.64 -62.70
N PHE A 41 -33.83 -12.61 -62.68
CA PHE A 41 -34.18 -13.29 -61.43
C PHE A 41 -33.01 -14.04 -60.82
N LEU A 42 -32.23 -14.74 -61.62
CA LEU A 42 -31.04 -15.46 -61.18
C LEU A 42 -29.99 -14.50 -60.61
N THR A 43 -29.79 -13.35 -61.29
CA THR A 43 -28.85 -12.32 -60.82
C THR A 43 -29.26 -11.75 -59.45
N ILE A 44 -30.56 -11.40 -59.26
CA ILE A 44 -31.10 -10.91 -57.98
C ILE A 44 -30.92 -11.99 -56.90
N LEU A 45 -31.21 -13.26 -57.22
CA LEU A 45 -31.05 -14.36 -56.29
C LEU A 45 -29.59 -14.51 -55.83
N VAL A 46 -28.63 -14.49 -56.75
CA VAL A 46 -27.19 -14.60 -56.48
C VAL A 46 -26.74 -13.42 -55.61
N VAL A 47 -27.15 -12.18 -55.94
CA VAL A 47 -26.83 -10.98 -55.13
C VAL A 47 -27.43 -11.10 -53.76
N GLY A 48 -28.69 -11.56 -53.62
CA GLY A 48 -29.33 -11.78 -52.31
C GLY A 48 -28.57 -12.77 -51.42
N ILE A 49 -28.19 -13.93 -52.04
CA ILE A 49 -27.41 -14.96 -51.34
C ILE A 49 -26.03 -14.43 -50.92
N THR A 50 -25.31 -13.78 -51.81
CA THR A 50 -23.96 -13.28 -51.50
C THR A 50 -24.03 -12.18 -50.44
N MET A 51 -25.02 -11.29 -50.50
CA MET A 51 -25.22 -10.25 -49.45
C MET A 51 -25.58 -10.87 -48.11
N HIS A 52 -26.40 -11.90 -48.07
CA HIS A 52 -26.70 -12.63 -46.82
C HIS A 52 -25.48 -13.32 -46.25
N LEU A 53 -24.71 -14.06 -47.05
CA LEU A 53 -23.45 -14.71 -46.63
C LEU A 53 -22.42 -13.70 -46.15
N MET A 54 -22.25 -12.55 -46.82
CA MET A 54 -21.34 -11.50 -46.43
C MET A 54 -21.74 -10.89 -45.10
N ASN A 55 -23.06 -10.68 -44.86
CA ASN A 55 -23.52 -10.13 -43.60
C ASN A 55 -23.31 -11.08 -42.43
N THR A 56 -23.58 -12.37 -42.59
CA THR A 56 -23.47 -13.37 -41.53
C THR A 56 -22.03 -13.79 -41.25
N ASN A 57 -21.22 -14.02 -42.27
CA ASN A 57 -19.88 -14.60 -42.12
C ASN A 57 -18.77 -13.55 -42.01
N VAL A 58 -19.04 -12.31 -42.39
CA VAL A 58 -17.99 -11.23 -42.35
C VAL A 58 -18.40 -10.08 -41.50
N LEU A 59 -19.54 -9.42 -41.79
CA LEU A 59 -19.89 -8.17 -41.10
C LEU A 59 -20.27 -8.38 -39.63
N ALA A 60 -21.02 -9.45 -39.34
CA ALA A 60 -21.45 -9.73 -37.97
C ALA A 60 -20.26 -10.06 -37.03
N PRO A 61 -19.32 -10.95 -37.41
CA PRO A 61 -18.12 -11.22 -36.62
C PRO A 61 -17.21 -9.98 -36.43
N LEU A 62 -17.04 -9.17 -37.47
CA LEU A 62 -16.26 -7.93 -37.36
C LEU A 62 -16.89 -6.93 -36.39
N ARG A 63 -18.22 -6.81 -36.38
CA ARG A 63 -18.91 -5.96 -35.40
C ARG A 63 -18.76 -6.48 -33.99
N ASP A 64 -18.82 -7.78 -33.79
CA ASP A 64 -18.60 -8.41 -32.48
C ASP A 64 -17.17 -8.15 -31.97
N LEU A 65 -16.17 -8.39 -32.81
CA LEU A 65 -14.76 -8.05 -32.51
C LEU A 65 -14.56 -6.57 -32.15
N LEU A 66 -15.18 -5.68 -32.92
CA LEU A 66 -15.13 -4.22 -32.63
C LEU A 66 -15.78 -3.90 -31.28
N GLY A 67 -16.89 -4.58 -30.95
CA GLY A 67 -17.56 -4.48 -29.67
C GLY A 67 -16.66 -4.94 -28.52
N CYS A 68 -15.99 -6.08 -28.68
CA CYS A 68 -15.02 -6.60 -27.71
C CYS A 68 -13.81 -5.68 -27.56
N ALA A 69 -13.23 -5.16 -28.65
CA ALA A 69 -12.13 -4.20 -28.63
C ALA A 69 -12.52 -2.89 -27.90
N SER A 70 -13.74 -2.45 -28.11
CA SER A 70 -14.29 -1.26 -27.41
C SER A 70 -14.50 -1.50 -25.92
N ALA A 71 -14.82 -2.72 -25.49
CA ALA A 71 -14.90 -3.14 -24.10
C ALA A 71 -13.51 -3.14 -23.45
N VAL A 72 -12.52 -3.77 -24.09
CA VAL A 72 -11.11 -3.79 -23.65
C VAL A 72 -10.57 -2.37 -23.48
N ARG A 73 -10.86 -1.46 -24.40
CA ARG A 73 -10.47 -0.04 -24.30
C ARG A 73 -11.05 0.65 -23.05
N ARG A 74 -12.21 0.22 -22.57
CA ARG A 74 -12.83 0.73 -21.34
C ARG A 74 -12.38 0.02 -20.07
N GLY A 75 -11.45 -0.93 -20.19
CA GLY A 75 -10.95 -1.71 -19.06
C GLY A 75 -11.78 -2.97 -18.74
N ASP A 76 -12.77 -3.31 -19.58
CA ASP A 76 -13.51 -4.56 -19.45
C ASP A 76 -12.84 -5.65 -20.27
N PHE A 77 -11.96 -6.40 -19.63
CA PHE A 77 -11.21 -7.51 -20.22
C PHE A 77 -11.97 -8.84 -20.13
N SER A 78 -13.21 -8.87 -19.60
CA SER A 78 -13.97 -10.10 -19.44
C SER A 78 -14.67 -10.54 -20.73
N ARG A 79 -14.93 -9.58 -21.62
CA ARG A 79 -15.69 -9.80 -22.85
C ARG A 79 -14.88 -10.60 -23.86
N ARG A 80 -15.48 -11.65 -24.42
CA ARG A 80 -14.90 -12.53 -25.44
C ARG A 80 -15.79 -12.55 -26.66
N THR A 81 -15.21 -12.74 -27.83
CA THR A 81 -15.96 -13.10 -29.02
C THR A 81 -16.22 -14.62 -29.02
N HIS A 82 -17.41 -15.01 -29.44
CA HIS A 82 -17.82 -16.41 -29.59
C HIS A 82 -17.73 -16.90 -31.03
N PHE A 83 -17.17 -16.08 -31.92
CA PHE A 83 -17.02 -16.45 -33.31
C PHE A 83 -15.91 -17.49 -33.49
N GLU A 84 -16.27 -18.66 -33.96
CA GLU A 84 -15.38 -19.76 -34.24
C GLU A 84 -15.49 -20.09 -35.76
N SER A 85 -14.41 -20.02 -36.47
CA SER A 85 -14.27 -20.38 -37.88
C SER A 85 -12.84 -20.84 -38.14
N GLU A 86 -12.64 -21.68 -39.17
CA GLU A 86 -11.30 -22.12 -39.57
C GLU A 86 -10.61 -21.15 -40.54
N ASP A 87 -11.25 -20.01 -40.85
CA ASP A 87 -10.74 -18.96 -41.72
C ASP A 87 -9.90 -17.89 -40.96
N GLU A 88 -9.44 -16.90 -41.68
CA GLU A 88 -8.63 -15.78 -41.12
C GLU A 88 -9.39 -15.00 -40.05
N LEU A 89 -10.72 -14.88 -40.12
CA LEU A 89 -11.54 -14.23 -39.13
C LEU A 89 -11.64 -15.03 -37.83
N GLY A 90 -11.76 -16.36 -37.92
CA GLY A 90 -11.72 -17.23 -36.76
C GLY A 90 -10.35 -17.21 -36.07
N GLN A 91 -9.25 -17.18 -36.83
CA GLN A 91 -7.90 -17.03 -36.28
C GLN A 91 -7.72 -15.67 -35.59
N LEU A 92 -8.27 -14.61 -36.18
CA LEU A 92 -8.27 -13.26 -35.56
C LEU A 92 -9.06 -13.24 -34.26
N ALA A 93 -10.26 -13.84 -34.22
CA ALA A 93 -11.08 -13.96 -33.04
C ALA A 93 -10.39 -14.72 -31.90
N TYR A 94 -9.76 -15.84 -32.21
CA TYR A 94 -8.98 -16.61 -31.26
C TYR A 94 -7.80 -15.81 -30.69
N THR A 95 -7.01 -15.18 -31.55
CA THR A 95 -5.85 -14.36 -31.15
C THR A 95 -6.30 -13.18 -30.30
N PHE A 96 -7.43 -12.55 -30.64
CA PHE A 96 -8.03 -11.48 -29.85
C PHE A 96 -8.42 -11.95 -28.44
N ASN A 97 -9.06 -13.13 -28.34
CA ASN A 97 -9.45 -13.70 -27.06
C ASN A 97 -8.24 -13.99 -26.17
N LEU A 98 -7.16 -14.53 -26.77
CA LEU A 98 -5.90 -14.79 -26.07
C LEU A 98 -5.27 -13.48 -25.55
N MET A 99 -5.19 -12.46 -26.41
CA MET A 99 -4.70 -11.14 -26.02
C MET A 99 -5.53 -10.52 -24.87
N ALA A 100 -6.87 -10.64 -24.95
CA ALA A 100 -7.75 -10.13 -23.89
C ALA A 100 -7.57 -10.89 -22.57
N GLU A 101 -7.26 -12.19 -22.62
CA GLU A 101 -6.93 -13.00 -21.44
C GLU A 101 -5.60 -12.56 -20.82
N ASP A 102 -4.56 -12.38 -21.62
CA ASP A 102 -3.25 -11.93 -21.13
C ASP A 102 -3.34 -10.53 -20.51
N LEU A 103 -4.06 -9.60 -21.17
CA LEU A 103 -4.32 -8.27 -20.61
C LEU A 103 -5.07 -8.34 -19.28
N SER A 104 -6.09 -9.21 -19.15
CA SER A 104 -6.82 -9.42 -17.91
C SER A 104 -5.91 -9.87 -16.78
N LYS A 105 -5.00 -10.83 -17.05
CA LYS A 105 -4.02 -11.32 -16.06
C LYS A 105 -3.05 -10.22 -15.64
N ILE A 106 -2.49 -9.49 -16.61
CA ILE A 106 -1.54 -8.40 -16.35
C ILE A 106 -2.20 -7.31 -15.51
N TYR A 107 -3.45 -6.94 -15.85
CA TYR A 107 -4.17 -5.89 -15.14
C TYR A 107 -4.50 -6.28 -13.69
N SER A 108 -4.93 -7.53 -13.49
CA SER A 108 -5.18 -8.09 -12.15
C SER A 108 -3.90 -8.15 -11.31
N ASP A 109 -2.79 -8.59 -11.89
CA ASP A 109 -1.49 -8.61 -11.19
C ASP A 109 -1.01 -7.19 -10.85
N LEU A 110 -1.16 -6.25 -11.78
CA LEU A 110 -0.83 -4.84 -11.54
C LEU A 110 -1.68 -4.23 -10.41
N GLU A 111 -3.00 -4.49 -10.42
CA GLU A 111 -3.90 -4.00 -9.37
C GLU A 111 -3.51 -4.55 -7.99
N ASN A 112 -3.18 -5.84 -7.91
CA ASN A 112 -2.71 -6.47 -6.69
C ASN A 112 -1.38 -5.87 -6.21
N ARG A 113 -0.42 -5.68 -7.11
CA ARG A 113 0.87 -5.03 -6.79
C ARG A 113 0.70 -3.58 -6.34
N VAL A 114 -0.18 -2.82 -6.99
CA VAL A 114 -0.48 -1.43 -6.58
C VAL A 114 -1.10 -1.41 -5.19
N ARG A 115 -2.06 -2.30 -4.92
CA ARG A 115 -2.69 -2.43 -3.60
C ARG A 115 -1.66 -2.78 -2.52
N GLU A 116 -0.82 -3.78 -2.77
CA GLU A 116 0.25 -4.21 -1.84
C GLU A 116 1.24 -3.07 -1.56
N LYS A 117 1.72 -2.40 -2.63
CA LYS A 117 2.64 -1.27 -2.50
C LYS A 117 2.01 -0.07 -1.77
N THR A 118 0.73 0.19 -2.01
CA THR A 118 0.01 1.28 -1.33
C THR A 118 -0.11 1.01 0.18
N ILE A 119 -0.41 -0.24 0.56
CA ILE A 119 -0.45 -0.66 1.97
C ILE A 119 0.93 -0.54 2.61
N ASP A 120 1.99 -1.03 1.94
CA ASP A 120 3.37 -0.94 2.43
C ASP A 120 3.82 0.52 2.59
N LEU A 121 3.50 1.37 1.61
CA LEU A 121 3.82 2.80 1.67
C LEU A 121 3.09 3.51 2.83
N LYS A 122 1.82 3.19 3.03
CA LYS A 122 1.04 3.73 4.15
C LYS A 122 1.65 3.32 5.49
N ARG A 123 2.01 2.04 5.65
CA ARG A 123 2.67 1.53 6.87
C ARG A 123 4.01 2.23 7.13
N ARG A 124 4.83 2.39 6.10
CA ARG A 124 6.13 3.09 6.20
C ARG A 124 5.96 4.56 6.58
N ASN A 125 4.99 5.24 5.98
CA ASN A 125 4.72 6.64 6.29
C ASN A 125 4.25 6.81 7.74
N GLN A 126 3.36 5.96 8.22
CA GLN A 126 2.93 5.94 9.62
C GLN A 126 4.11 5.68 10.57
N SER A 127 4.98 4.72 10.24
CA SER A 127 6.19 4.45 11.04
C SER A 127 7.13 5.65 11.09
N LEU A 128 7.35 6.33 9.96
CA LEU A 128 8.16 7.54 9.91
C LEU A 128 7.57 8.68 10.74
N GLU A 129 6.25 8.87 10.69
CA GLU A 129 5.55 9.87 11.46
C GLU A 129 5.69 9.64 12.98
N LEU A 130 5.54 8.39 13.42
CA LEU A 130 5.79 8.02 14.81
C LEU A 130 7.24 8.33 15.21
N LEU A 131 8.21 7.89 14.43
CA LEU A 131 9.63 8.11 14.73
C LEU A 131 9.96 9.60 14.78
N TYR A 132 9.41 10.39 13.86
CA TYR A 132 9.57 11.85 13.89
C TYR A 132 8.96 12.46 15.16
N LYS A 133 7.72 12.09 15.49
CA LYS A 133 7.04 12.55 16.72
C LYS A 133 7.82 12.12 17.96
N THR A 134 8.25 10.86 18.02
CA THR A 134 9.07 10.32 19.11
C THR A 134 10.36 11.11 19.29
N THR A 135 11.10 11.33 18.22
CA THR A 135 12.37 12.07 18.26
C THR A 135 12.15 13.50 18.75
N ARG A 136 11.11 14.18 18.26
CA ARG A 136 10.77 15.52 18.67
C ARG A 136 10.39 15.59 20.14
N SER A 137 9.48 14.74 20.60
CA SER A 137 9.01 14.72 21.99
C SER A 137 10.13 14.37 22.97
N LEU A 138 11.04 13.46 22.59
CA LEU A 138 12.17 13.05 23.42
C LEU A 138 13.35 14.03 23.38
N SER A 139 13.38 15.00 22.46
CA SER A 139 14.43 16.03 22.41
C SER A 139 14.12 17.24 23.28
N GLU A 140 12.90 17.39 23.78
CA GLU A 140 12.50 18.46 24.69
C GLU A 140 12.83 18.06 26.14
N LEU A 141 13.79 18.74 26.75
CA LEU A 141 14.15 18.54 28.17
C LEU A 141 13.42 19.54 29.06
N PRO A 142 12.92 19.17 30.24
CA PRO A 142 13.08 17.88 30.93
C PRO A 142 12.13 16.82 30.45
N LEU A 143 12.60 15.56 30.35
CA LEU A 143 11.79 14.40 30.02
C LEU A 143 10.84 14.10 31.19
N ASP A 144 9.56 14.42 31.04
CA ASP A 144 8.52 14.11 32.01
C ASP A 144 7.92 12.73 31.72
N ASN A 145 7.38 12.06 32.73
CA ASN A 145 6.69 10.76 32.59
C ASN A 145 5.53 10.84 31.59
N ALA A 146 4.87 11.99 31.49
CA ALA A 146 3.77 12.23 30.53
C ALA A 146 4.20 12.02 29.08
N VAL A 147 5.44 12.35 28.70
CA VAL A 147 5.98 12.14 27.35
C VAL A 147 6.05 10.66 27.00
N TYR A 148 6.48 9.85 27.96
CA TYR A 148 6.57 8.40 27.76
C TYR A 148 5.19 7.74 27.73
N GLU A 149 4.23 8.22 28.48
CA GLU A 149 2.84 7.74 28.43
C GLU A 149 2.18 8.06 27.07
N GLU A 150 2.40 9.26 26.55
CA GLU A 150 1.90 9.63 25.22
C GLU A 150 2.55 8.76 24.13
N LEU A 151 3.87 8.55 24.20
CA LEU A 151 4.59 7.67 23.30
C LEU A 151 4.04 6.25 23.32
N LEU A 152 3.73 5.69 24.48
CA LEU A 152 3.13 4.37 24.61
C LEU A 152 1.73 4.30 24.00
N LYS A 153 0.93 5.37 24.07
CA LYS A 153 -0.37 5.48 23.39
C LYS A 153 -0.21 5.50 21.87
N ASP A 154 0.74 6.28 21.37
CA ASP A 154 1.05 6.35 19.94
C ASP A 154 1.51 4.99 19.41
N ILE A 155 2.37 4.27 20.13
CA ILE A 155 2.79 2.90 19.79
C ILE A 155 1.57 1.96 19.70
N ARG A 156 0.70 2.00 20.68
CA ARG A 156 -0.51 1.19 20.73
C ARG A 156 -1.41 1.42 19.51
N GLU A 157 -1.65 2.68 19.17
CA GLU A 157 -2.51 3.05 18.04
C GLU A 157 -1.90 2.63 16.69
N MET A 158 -0.61 2.81 16.52
CA MET A 158 0.06 2.53 15.26
C MET A 158 0.44 1.07 15.06
N ALA A 159 1.01 0.45 16.09
CA ALA A 159 1.40 -0.96 16.04
C ALA A 159 0.21 -1.90 16.27
N GLY A 160 -0.96 -1.40 16.71
CA GLY A 160 -2.11 -2.25 17.03
C GLY A 160 -1.84 -3.21 18.19
N THR A 161 -0.93 -2.84 19.10
CA THR A 161 -0.57 -3.62 20.28
C THR A 161 -1.52 -3.31 21.45
N GLY A 162 -1.46 -4.10 22.50
CA GLY A 162 -2.12 -3.79 23.76
C GLY A 162 -1.40 -2.67 24.54
N PRO A 163 -1.75 -2.46 25.82
CA PRO A 163 -1.07 -1.53 26.69
C PRO A 163 0.42 -1.78 26.79
N GLY A 164 1.21 -0.71 26.98
CA GLY A 164 2.67 -0.79 27.09
C GLY A 164 3.19 -0.25 28.41
N SER A 165 4.43 -0.58 28.73
CA SER A 165 5.17 -0.08 29.90
C SER A 165 6.64 0.10 29.55
N ILE A 166 7.26 1.13 30.12
CA ILE A 166 8.70 1.38 30.05
C ILE A 166 9.27 1.16 31.45
N CYS A 167 10.19 0.22 31.56
CA CYS A 167 10.89 -0.08 32.78
C CYS A 167 12.37 0.29 32.62
N LEU A 168 12.90 1.10 33.53
CA LEU A 168 14.31 1.45 33.59
C LEU A 168 15.01 0.64 34.68
N GLY A 169 16.23 0.24 34.43
CA GLY A 169 17.04 -0.51 35.40
C GLY A 169 18.44 -0.72 34.88
N ASP A 170 19.39 -0.80 35.80
CA ASP A 170 20.78 -1.14 35.46
C ASP A 170 20.91 -2.68 35.51
N SER A 171 21.54 -3.27 34.49
CA SER A 171 21.78 -4.69 34.40
C SER A 171 22.65 -5.28 35.55
N GLY A 172 23.20 -4.42 36.40
CA GLY A 172 23.98 -4.80 37.58
C GLY A 172 23.32 -4.45 38.94
N ALA A 173 22.28 -3.64 38.96
CA ALA A 173 21.60 -3.24 40.17
C ALA A 173 20.22 -3.93 40.26
N ASN A 174 19.96 -4.58 41.37
CA ASN A 174 18.69 -5.25 41.69
C ASN A 174 17.51 -4.26 41.82
N GLN A 175 17.57 -3.09 41.19
CA GLN A 175 16.58 -2.00 41.29
C GLN A 175 16.17 -1.56 39.87
N ALA A 176 15.17 -2.27 39.33
CA ALA A 176 14.42 -1.75 38.20
C ALA A 176 13.21 -0.93 38.72
N PHE A 177 12.89 0.16 38.06
CA PHE A 177 11.70 0.95 38.36
C PHE A 177 10.91 1.22 37.10
N LYS A 178 9.61 1.31 37.23
CA LYS A 178 8.68 1.60 36.15
C LYS A 178 8.66 3.11 35.91
N LEU A 179 9.01 3.55 34.71
CA LEU A 179 9.00 4.95 34.32
C LEU A 179 7.61 5.42 33.86
N ALA A 180 6.96 4.64 33.00
CA ALA A 180 5.66 4.97 32.43
C ALA A 180 4.85 3.71 32.09
N SER A 181 3.51 3.82 32.12
CA SER A 181 2.60 2.74 31.75
C SER A 181 1.28 3.30 31.25
N THR A 182 0.74 2.71 30.18
CA THR A 182 -0.61 3.03 29.68
C THR A 182 -1.68 2.09 30.23
N ARG A 183 -1.32 1.19 31.11
CA ARG A 183 -2.28 0.32 31.81
C ARG A 183 -2.98 1.12 32.90
N ALA A 184 -4.31 1.03 32.97
CA ALA A 184 -5.09 1.72 34.01
C ALA A 184 -4.64 1.31 35.40
N ALA A 185 -4.53 2.27 36.31
CA ALA A 185 -4.06 2.09 37.71
C ALA A 185 -4.94 1.18 38.58
N THR A 186 -6.02 0.63 38.03
CA THR A 186 -6.97 -0.24 38.73
C THR A 186 -6.51 -1.70 38.90
N PHE A 187 -5.36 -2.06 38.34
CA PHE A 187 -4.77 -3.37 38.54
C PHE A 187 -3.80 -3.34 39.72
N ASP A 188 -4.34 -3.72 40.85
CA ASP A 188 -3.65 -3.99 42.09
C ASP A 188 -2.52 -4.99 41.85
N GLN A 189 -1.30 -4.61 42.18
CA GLN A 189 -0.11 -5.42 42.52
C GLN A 189 0.43 -6.50 41.55
N THR A 190 -0.19 -6.83 40.44
CA THR A 190 0.38 -7.74 39.42
C THR A 190 0.78 -6.99 38.17
N ASP A 191 1.53 -5.92 38.34
CA ASP A 191 2.14 -5.20 37.23
C ASP A 191 3.16 -6.11 36.50
N ILE A 192 3.17 -6.02 35.18
CA ILE A 192 4.13 -6.66 34.27
C ILE A 192 5.58 -6.46 34.74
N CYS A 193 5.83 -5.35 35.44
CA CYS A 193 7.08 -5.05 36.10
C CYS A 193 6.86 -4.99 37.61
N ASN A 194 7.15 -6.07 38.30
CA ASN A 194 7.19 -6.11 39.75
C ASN A 194 8.66 -6.27 40.18
N PRO A 195 9.39 -5.20 40.52
CA PRO A 195 10.72 -5.34 41.09
C PRO A 195 10.64 -6.14 42.40
N PRO A 196 11.48 -7.20 42.60
CA PRO A 196 12.77 -7.46 42.00
C PRO A 196 12.75 -8.52 40.86
N ASN A 197 11.60 -9.02 40.39
CA ASN A 197 11.52 -10.13 39.46
C ASN A 197 11.67 -9.73 37.98
N CYS A 198 12.34 -8.63 37.69
CA CYS A 198 12.55 -8.13 36.32
C CYS A 198 13.59 -8.95 35.52
N GLN A 199 14.19 -10.00 36.06
CA GLN A 199 15.25 -10.76 35.40
C GLN A 199 14.82 -11.29 34.00
N GLY A 200 13.60 -11.85 33.88
CA GLY A 200 13.12 -12.36 32.60
C GLY A 200 12.95 -11.30 31.51
N CYS A 201 12.67 -10.04 31.88
CA CYS A 201 12.51 -8.94 30.94
C CYS A 201 13.85 -8.42 30.40
N PHE A 202 14.93 -8.53 31.18
CA PHE A 202 16.28 -8.08 30.85
C PHE A 202 17.16 -9.17 30.23
N GLU A 203 16.70 -10.43 30.23
CA GLU A 203 17.50 -11.55 29.74
C GLU A 203 17.78 -11.45 28.22
N GLY A 204 19.03 -11.66 27.86
CA GLY A 204 19.49 -11.85 26.49
C GLY A 204 19.75 -10.61 25.66
N GLY A 205 19.37 -9.41 26.09
CA GLY A 205 19.62 -8.15 25.35
C GLY A 205 19.08 -8.14 23.92
N LYS A 206 18.10 -8.98 23.60
CA LYS A 206 17.38 -9.06 22.32
C LYS A 206 15.89 -8.98 22.57
N SER A 207 15.17 -8.49 21.54
CA SER A 207 13.71 -8.49 21.55
C SER A 207 13.17 -9.92 21.56
N HIS A 208 12.23 -10.20 22.46
CA HIS A 208 11.61 -11.52 22.57
C HIS A 208 10.22 -11.46 23.20
N ALA A 209 9.40 -12.48 22.93
CA ALA A 209 8.09 -12.63 23.56
C ALA A 209 8.24 -13.35 24.91
N ILE A 210 7.56 -12.86 25.93
CA ILE A 210 7.52 -13.40 27.28
C ILE A 210 6.07 -13.74 27.61
N GLU A 211 5.86 -14.88 28.25
CA GLU A 211 4.56 -15.24 28.83
C GLU A 211 4.61 -14.97 30.33
N LEU A 212 3.77 -14.06 30.77
CA LEU A 212 3.63 -13.69 32.17
C LEU A 212 2.37 -14.32 32.72
N LEU A 213 2.49 -15.04 33.85
CA LEU A 213 1.35 -15.60 34.59
C LEU A 213 0.62 -14.46 35.31
N ARG A 214 -0.66 -14.33 35.06
CA ARG A 214 -1.57 -13.43 35.77
C ARG A 214 -2.30 -14.19 36.85
N ASP A 215 -2.63 -13.55 37.98
CA ASP A 215 -3.45 -14.17 39.04
C ASP A 215 -4.76 -14.71 38.44
N GLY A 216 -5.00 -16.03 38.59
CA GLY A 216 -6.22 -16.69 38.13
C GLY A 216 -6.11 -17.54 36.87
N ASN A 217 -4.92 -18.03 36.52
CA ASN A 217 -4.71 -18.93 35.38
C ASN A 217 -4.77 -18.28 33.97
N ASP A 218 -4.70 -16.95 33.89
CA ASP A 218 -4.67 -16.21 32.65
C ASP A 218 -3.21 -15.88 32.29
N THR A 219 -2.78 -16.19 31.06
CA THR A 219 -1.41 -15.90 30.56
C THR A 219 -1.41 -14.64 29.74
N LEU A 220 -0.60 -13.67 30.14
CA LEU A 220 -0.39 -12.45 29.39
C LEU A 220 0.87 -12.58 28.52
N ARG A 221 0.72 -12.46 27.21
CA ARG A 221 1.85 -12.42 26.29
C ARG A 221 2.34 -10.98 26.12
N VAL A 222 3.61 -10.77 26.37
CA VAL A 222 4.26 -9.46 26.31
C VAL A 222 5.47 -9.58 25.40
N PHE A 223 5.66 -8.58 24.56
CA PHE A 223 6.89 -8.44 23.77
C PHE A 223 7.83 -7.48 24.49
N SER A 224 8.99 -7.98 24.85
CA SER A 224 10.05 -7.21 25.51
C SER A 224 11.07 -6.75 24.48
N THR A 225 11.32 -5.45 24.44
CA THR A 225 12.33 -4.84 23.57
C THR A 225 13.34 -4.07 24.44
N PRO A 226 14.64 -4.39 24.38
CA PRO A 226 15.66 -3.74 25.20
C PRO A 226 15.84 -2.29 24.79
N ILE A 227 15.81 -1.38 25.75
CA ILE A 227 16.17 0.04 25.59
C ILE A 227 17.68 0.13 25.84
N LYS A 228 18.46 0.11 24.75
CA LYS A 228 19.94 0.09 24.81
C LYS A 228 20.53 0.94 23.71
N ASP A 229 21.70 1.48 23.98
CA ASP A 229 22.62 2.01 22.97
C ASP A 229 23.81 1.06 22.79
N LYS A 230 24.89 1.52 22.16
CA LYS A 230 26.08 0.72 21.90
C LYS A 230 26.84 0.35 23.18
N GLU A 231 26.71 1.12 24.23
CA GLU A 231 27.54 1.05 25.44
C GLU A 231 26.78 0.51 26.66
N GLN A 232 25.46 0.79 26.75
CA GLN A 232 24.68 0.51 27.95
C GLN A 232 23.24 0.15 27.62
N GLN A 233 22.67 -0.74 28.44
CA GLN A 233 21.23 -1.01 28.50
C GLN A 233 20.60 -0.18 29.63
N TYR A 234 19.59 0.63 29.26
CA TYR A 234 18.89 1.54 30.19
C TYR A 234 17.64 0.90 30.76
N GLY A 235 17.07 -0.07 30.04
CA GLY A 235 15.81 -0.64 30.43
C GLY A 235 15.20 -1.53 29.38
N VAL A 236 13.87 -1.69 29.46
CA VAL A 236 13.06 -2.45 28.51
C VAL A 236 11.75 -1.72 28.20
N LEU A 237 11.33 -1.80 26.96
CA LEU A 237 10.00 -1.44 26.47
C LEU A 237 9.18 -2.73 26.38
N LEU A 238 8.07 -2.78 27.10
CA LEU A 238 7.15 -3.90 27.14
C LEU A 238 5.84 -3.50 26.48
N VAL A 239 5.31 -4.33 25.58
CA VAL A 239 4.00 -4.16 24.96
C VAL A 239 3.22 -5.48 25.01
N GLU A 240 1.94 -5.39 25.31
CA GLU A 240 1.06 -6.56 25.29
C GLU A 240 0.77 -6.97 23.85
N ILE A 241 0.78 -8.28 23.60
CA ILE A 241 0.43 -8.88 22.32
C ILE A 241 -0.90 -9.60 22.46
N PRO A 242 -1.85 -9.46 21.53
CA PRO A 242 -3.07 -10.26 21.53
C PRO A 242 -2.76 -11.77 21.51
N GLU A 243 -3.47 -12.56 22.30
CA GLU A 243 -3.22 -14.00 22.51
C GLU A 243 -3.10 -14.85 21.24
N LYS A 244 -3.72 -14.42 20.13
CA LYS A 244 -3.82 -15.19 18.89
C LYS A 244 -2.93 -14.71 17.75
N SER A 245 -2.16 -13.63 17.93
CA SER A 245 -1.32 -13.09 16.87
C SER A 245 0.13 -12.92 17.32
N ALA A 246 1.06 -13.32 16.46
CA ALA A 246 2.46 -12.91 16.58
C ALA A 246 2.60 -11.49 15.98
N LEU A 247 3.59 -10.73 16.46
CA LEU A 247 3.92 -9.45 15.83
C LEU A 247 4.42 -9.68 14.41
N GLU A 248 4.00 -8.84 13.49
CA GLU A 248 4.57 -8.82 12.15
C GLU A 248 6.00 -8.26 12.19
N PRO A 249 6.91 -8.66 11.28
CA PRO A 249 8.31 -8.21 11.30
C PRO A 249 8.50 -6.69 11.24
N TRP A 250 7.52 -5.94 10.72
CA TRP A 250 7.56 -4.48 10.71
C TRP A 250 7.22 -3.88 12.08
N GLN A 251 6.35 -4.51 12.86
CA GLN A 251 6.00 -4.10 14.22
C GLN A 251 7.21 -4.30 15.16
N GLU A 252 7.89 -5.44 15.07
CA GLU A 252 9.11 -5.70 15.84
C GLU A 252 10.17 -4.65 15.55
N ARG A 253 10.45 -4.37 14.27
CA ARG A 253 11.43 -3.33 13.87
C ARG A 253 11.02 -1.94 14.34
N LEU A 254 9.73 -1.62 14.33
CA LEU A 254 9.22 -0.35 14.84
C LEU A 254 9.52 -0.21 16.33
N LEU A 255 9.20 -1.23 17.14
CA LEU A 255 9.45 -1.25 18.59
C LEU A 255 10.95 -1.13 18.89
N GLU A 256 11.80 -1.87 18.18
CA GLU A 256 13.27 -1.78 18.32
C GLU A 256 13.79 -0.38 18.01
N THR A 257 13.26 0.25 16.95
CA THR A 257 13.67 1.61 16.58
C THR A 257 13.23 2.61 17.63
N VAL A 258 12.00 2.54 18.11
CA VAL A 258 11.49 3.41 19.20
C VAL A 258 12.30 3.20 20.48
N ALA A 259 12.58 1.96 20.87
CA ALA A 259 13.42 1.67 22.03
C ALA A 259 14.82 2.25 21.90
N SER A 260 15.41 2.22 20.71
CA SER A 260 16.71 2.86 20.43
C SER A 260 16.62 4.39 20.56
N HIS A 261 15.56 5.05 20.09
CA HIS A 261 15.36 6.48 20.26
C HIS A 261 15.20 6.88 21.74
N ILE A 262 14.46 6.07 22.51
CA ILE A 262 14.36 6.25 23.98
C ILE A 262 15.75 6.14 24.61
N ALA A 263 16.55 5.16 24.23
CA ALA A 263 17.91 4.99 24.76
C ALA A 263 18.79 6.21 24.48
N ILE A 264 18.75 6.75 23.26
CA ILE A 264 19.49 7.96 22.88
C ILE A 264 19.03 9.16 23.73
N ALA A 265 17.72 9.36 23.91
CA ALA A 265 17.20 10.43 24.72
C ALA A 265 17.62 10.33 26.20
N LEU A 266 17.57 9.13 26.77
CA LEU A 266 18.05 8.87 28.13
C LEU A 266 19.55 9.13 28.28
N ASN A 267 20.36 8.75 27.30
CA ASN A 267 21.78 9.04 27.30
C ASN A 267 22.05 10.55 27.29
N ILE A 268 21.37 11.28 26.40
CA ILE A 268 21.49 12.76 26.34
C ILE A 268 21.07 13.39 27.67
N ALA A 269 19.94 13.00 28.24
CA ALA A 269 19.44 13.52 29.51
C ALA A 269 20.43 13.24 30.65
N ARG A 270 21.03 12.05 30.71
CA ARG A 270 22.05 11.68 31.69
C ARG A 270 23.31 12.54 31.55
N ARG A 271 23.81 12.72 30.33
CA ARG A 271 24.99 13.57 30.06
C ARG A 271 24.72 15.00 30.47
N HIS A 272 23.57 15.57 30.11
CA HIS A 272 23.20 16.93 30.55
C HIS A 272 23.12 17.09 32.07
N SER A 273 22.60 16.07 32.75
CA SER A 273 22.57 16.08 34.24
C SER A 273 23.97 16.04 34.83
N GLN A 274 24.88 15.24 34.26
CA GLN A 274 26.29 15.16 34.71
C GLN A 274 27.03 16.49 34.45
N ASP A 275 26.90 17.06 33.25
CA ASP A 275 27.54 18.35 32.91
C ASP A 275 27.04 19.46 33.81
N ARG A 276 25.73 19.49 34.09
CA ARG A 276 25.15 20.48 35.04
C ARG A 276 25.71 20.30 36.47
N MET A 277 25.86 19.07 36.91
CA MET A 277 26.45 18.76 38.22
C MET A 277 27.91 19.18 38.29
N LEU A 278 28.70 18.94 37.24
CA LEU A 278 30.10 19.37 37.14
C LEU A 278 30.20 20.92 37.18
N ALA A 279 29.37 21.61 36.39
CA ALA A 279 29.33 23.08 36.39
C ALA A 279 29.00 23.67 37.78
N LEU A 280 28.04 23.07 38.50
CA LEU A 280 27.71 23.47 39.87
C LEU A 280 28.87 23.22 40.86
N LEU A 281 29.62 22.11 40.67
CA LEU A 281 30.80 21.83 41.52
C LEU A 281 31.93 22.82 41.24
N GLU A 282 32.16 23.16 39.96
CA GLU A 282 33.13 24.18 39.57
C GLU A 282 32.79 25.57 40.17
N GLU A 283 31.52 25.98 40.01
CA GLU A 283 31.01 27.24 40.56
C GLU A 283 31.19 27.29 42.09
N ARG A 284 30.82 26.21 42.80
CA ARG A 284 31.06 26.12 44.25
C ARG A 284 32.56 26.22 44.58
N GLY A 285 33.44 25.62 43.78
CA GLY A 285 34.89 25.70 43.93
C GLY A 285 35.42 27.12 43.73
N VAL A 286 34.86 27.89 42.81
CA VAL A 286 35.21 29.29 42.58
C VAL A 286 34.75 30.15 43.79
N ILE A 287 33.49 30.03 44.20
CA ILE A 287 32.93 30.74 45.34
C ILE A 287 33.72 30.45 46.62
N ALA A 288 34.09 29.19 46.89
CA ALA A 288 34.87 28.82 48.06
C ALA A 288 36.26 29.48 48.07
N ARG A 289 36.92 29.59 46.93
CA ARG A 289 38.21 30.28 46.78
C ARG A 289 38.08 31.78 47.02
N GLU A 290 37.08 32.44 46.41
CA GLU A 290 36.81 33.87 46.60
C GLU A 290 36.48 34.21 48.07
N LEU A 291 35.70 33.35 48.73
CA LEU A 291 35.42 33.50 50.17
C LEU A 291 36.67 33.32 51.00
N HIS A 292 37.52 32.33 50.70
CA HIS A 292 38.78 32.08 51.40
C HIS A 292 39.71 33.28 51.28
N ASP A 293 39.85 33.80 50.04
CA ASP A 293 40.73 34.95 49.79
C ASP A 293 40.23 36.23 50.46
N SER A 294 38.90 36.45 50.42
CA SER A 294 38.25 37.55 51.10
C SER A 294 38.43 37.52 52.67
N LEU A 295 38.21 36.31 53.23
CA LEU A 295 38.45 36.07 54.66
C LEU A 295 39.89 36.20 55.01
N ALA A 296 40.85 35.69 54.23
CA ALA A 296 42.27 35.84 54.48
C ALA A 296 42.73 37.27 54.40
N GLN A 297 42.23 38.09 53.47
CA GLN A 297 42.47 39.54 53.38
C GLN A 297 41.88 40.24 54.57
N SER A 298 40.66 39.96 55.01
CA SER A 298 40.01 40.55 56.14
C SER A 298 40.73 40.29 57.48
N LEU A 299 41.14 39.01 57.64
CA LEU A 299 41.98 38.62 58.83
C LEU A 299 43.34 39.26 58.82
N SER A 300 43.98 39.38 57.67
CA SER A 300 45.26 40.07 57.52
C SER A 300 45.15 41.56 57.86
N TYR A 301 44.11 42.20 57.39
CA TYR A 301 43.78 43.61 57.76
C TYR A 301 43.56 43.75 59.25
N LEU A 302 42.74 42.87 59.85
CA LEU A 302 42.51 42.94 61.34
C LEU A 302 43.79 42.69 62.09
N LYS A 303 44.66 41.75 61.68
CA LYS A 303 45.96 41.49 62.26
C LYS A 303 46.85 42.76 62.25
N ILE A 304 46.88 43.47 61.13
CA ILE A 304 47.63 44.71 60.97
C ILE A 304 47.09 45.81 61.93
N GLN A 305 45.73 45.93 62.03
CA GLN A 305 45.11 46.92 62.94
C GLN A 305 45.39 46.62 64.42
N VAL A 306 45.30 45.32 64.80
CA VAL A 306 45.64 44.93 66.20
C VAL A 306 47.11 45.20 66.48
N SER A 307 48.04 44.87 65.61
CA SER A 307 49.49 45.16 65.79
C SER A 307 49.78 46.69 65.90
N ARG A 308 48.98 47.50 65.25
CA ARG A 308 49.06 48.99 65.40
C ARG A 308 48.55 49.52 66.77
N LEU A 309 47.55 48.85 67.34
CA LEU A 309 47.04 49.18 68.65
C LEU A 309 48.02 48.76 69.78
N ASP A 310 48.70 47.61 69.60
CA ASP A 310 49.72 47.18 70.57
C ASP A 310 51.01 48.01 70.54
N ALA A 311 51.19 48.87 69.53
CA ALA A 311 52.35 49.76 69.36
C ALA A 311 52.15 51.24 69.90
N ILE A 312 50.98 51.50 70.48
CA ILE A 312 50.61 52.73 71.12
C ILE A 312 50.68 52.55 72.67
#